data_1fda6cb687d7c7a8cdf32ef1a2451dee
#
_entry.id   1fda6cb687d7c7a8cdf32ef1a2451dee
#
_cell.length_a   1.000
_cell.length_b   1.000
_cell.length_c   1.000
_cell.angle_alpha   90.00
_cell.angle_beta   90.00
_cell.angle_gamma   90.00
#
_symmetry.space_group_name_H-M   'P 1'
#
loop_
_entity.id
_entity.type
_entity.pdbx_description
1 polymer ?
#
loop_
_entity_poly.entity_id
_entity_poly.type
_entity_poly.pdbx_seq_one_letter_code
_entity_poly.pdbx_strand_id
1 'polypeptide(L)'
;MSVLFALFQFLKPYQVRVWVFLAALIFTAGVTLSIGQGLRLVIDQGFAEQSQSQLNLAIIFVLVASALMAAGTYIRFYLISWLGERVSADIRTSVFDHIVDLHPAFFETNRSGDIMSRLTSDTTLLQSIIGSSVSIALRSTISFTGALIMLLITNIKLTFIIVVAVPVVLIPVLVFGRKVRKLSRESQDSIADVGSYAGEIIQHIKTVQSFTQEAQEKRAFSVEVERAFAVAKRRVSQRANLMAAVILLVFGALSAMLWVGGTDVINGDMSGGELGAFIFYAILMATGVASLSEVYGELQRAVGATERLMELLYAENHILTINSAQDVSRLAAVLDFKNLTFCYPSRPQQPALMDFSLTIAKDKIIALVGPSGAGKSTLFDLIQRFYDPQQGEICFGDCNIRQLDPRELREQIAVVQQQPTLFTGDVMYNIRYGKSSATDEEVMAAAVAAHADEFISKLPNGYHSDLGEQGVRLSGGQRQRIAIARALLKDPRILLLDEATSALDAESEYKVQLALDKLMKGRTTVIIAHRLATILHADQIVVMDGGRKVAQGSHQQLLKSSPLYARLAKLQFSADAVISSET
;
A
#
# COMPACT_ATOMS: atom_id res chain seq x y z
N MET A 1 4.25 9.34 19.16
CA MET A 1 2.82 9.57 19.47
C MET A 1 2.17 8.23 19.73
N SER A 2 1.30 8.07 20.75
CA SER A 2 0.69 6.75 20.95
C SER A 2 -0.22 6.42 19.74
N VAL A 3 -0.18 5.18 19.26
CA VAL A 3 -0.98 4.65 18.14
C VAL A 3 -2.46 5.00 18.29
N LEU A 4 -2.97 4.93 19.51
CA LEU A 4 -4.34 5.30 19.88
C LEU A 4 -4.65 6.77 19.64
N PHE A 5 -3.70 7.67 19.87
CA PHE A 5 -3.92 9.11 19.65
C PHE A 5 -4.05 9.44 18.16
N ALA A 6 -3.25 8.80 17.31
CA ALA A 6 -3.35 8.99 15.86
C ALA A 6 -4.72 8.53 15.31
N LEU A 7 -5.20 7.35 15.75
CA LEU A 7 -6.52 6.87 15.37
C LEU A 7 -7.65 7.79 15.89
N PHE A 8 -7.47 8.38 17.06
CA PHE A 8 -8.47 9.29 17.64
C PHE A 8 -8.63 10.57 16.80
N GLN A 9 -7.57 11.05 16.14
CA GLN A 9 -7.67 12.20 15.24
C GLN A 9 -8.63 11.95 14.07
N PHE A 10 -8.60 10.74 13.49
CA PHE A 10 -9.51 10.35 12.40
C PHE A 10 -10.96 10.11 12.88
N LEU A 11 -11.17 9.80 14.15
CA LEU A 11 -12.51 9.67 14.74
C LEU A 11 -13.13 11.02 15.13
N LYS A 12 -12.31 12.05 15.39
CA LYS A 12 -12.75 13.36 15.86
C LYS A 12 -13.84 14.01 15.00
N PRO A 13 -13.82 13.97 13.65
CA PRO A 13 -14.88 14.54 12.83
C PRO A 13 -16.24 13.86 13.01
N TYR A 14 -16.27 12.63 13.52
CA TYR A 14 -17.47 11.79 13.61
C TYR A 14 -17.98 11.59 15.04
N GLN A 15 -17.66 12.50 15.97
CA GLN A 15 -17.96 12.40 17.42
C GLN A 15 -19.45 12.10 17.70
N VAL A 16 -20.37 12.73 17.00
CA VAL A 16 -21.81 12.51 17.20
C VAL A 16 -22.18 11.05 16.97
N ARG A 17 -21.66 10.42 15.89
CA ARG A 17 -21.91 9.00 15.61
C ARG A 17 -21.28 8.08 16.64
N VAL A 18 -20.11 8.46 17.16
CA VAL A 18 -19.44 7.72 18.25
C VAL A 18 -20.31 7.73 19.50
N TRP A 19 -20.87 8.88 19.89
CA TRP A 19 -21.74 8.97 21.07
C TRP A 19 -23.05 8.19 20.89
N VAL A 20 -23.68 8.26 19.72
CA VAL A 20 -24.89 7.47 19.43
C VAL A 20 -24.57 5.95 19.45
N PHE A 21 -23.42 5.55 18.90
CA PHE A 21 -22.94 4.17 19.00
C PHE A 21 -22.77 3.71 20.45
N LEU A 22 -22.12 4.53 21.30
CA LEU A 22 -21.91 4.21 22.71
C LEU A 22 -23.24 4.11 23.48
N ALA A 23 -24.19 5.01 23.21
CA ALA A 23 -25.53 4.95 23.78
C ALA A 23 -26.27 3.66 23.37
N ALA A 24 -26.24 3.32 22.08
CA ALA A 24 -26.84 2.08 21.58
C ALA A 24 -26.17 0.82 22.15
N LEU A 25 -24.84 0.89 22.39
CA LEU A 25 -24.09 -0.22 22.99
C LEU A 25 -24.48 -0.45 24.46
N ILE A 26 -24.58 0.61 25.27
CA ILE A 26 -25.02 0.54 26.67
C ILE A 26 -26.46 0.04 26.73
N PHE A 27 -27.34 0.58 25.87
CA PHE A 27 -28.73 0.17 25.78
C PHE A 27 -28.85 -1.33 25.46
N THR A 28 -28.17 -1.83 24.44
CA THR A 28 -28.23 -3.25 24.06
C THR A 28 -27.66 -4.16 25.13
N ALA A 29 -26.63 -3.76 25.85
CA ALA A 29 -26.08 -4.52 26.96
C ALA A 29 -27.08 -4.59 28.14
N GLY A 30 -27.74 -3.48 28.48
CA GLY A 30 -28.77 -3.43 29.50
C GLY A 30 -29.98 -4.33 29.17
N VAL A 31 -30.47 -4.25 27.92
CA VAL A 31 -31.55 -5.13 27.46
C VAL A 31 -31.10 -6.59 27.48
N THR A 32 -29.89 -6.93 27.12
CA THR A 32 -29.38 -8.31 27.19
C THR A 32 -29.40 -8.84 28.64
N LEU A 33 -29.00 -8.01 29.60
CA LEU A 33 -29.05 -8.39 31.01
C LEU A 33 -30.52 -8.58 31.53
N SER A 34 -31.45 -7.78 31.03
CA SER A 34 -32.87 -7.89 31.41
C SER A 34 -33.55 -9.20 30.94
N ILE A 35 -33.03 -9.82 29.86
CA ILE A 35 -33.55 -11.12 29.38
C ILE A 35 -33.40 -12.22 30.44
N GLY A 36 -32.30 -12.21 31.20
CA GLY A 36 -32.11 -13.15 32.30
C GLY A 36 -33.20 -13.01 33.38
N GLN A 37 -33.62 -11.79 33.71
CA GLN A 37 -34.75 -11.56 34.61
C GLN A 37 -36.09 -11.98 33.97
N GLY A 38 -36.26 -11.75 32.67
CA GLY A 38 -37.41 -12.26 31.92
C GLY A 38 -37.54 -13.79 32.01
N LEU A 39 -36.41 -14.50 31.87
CA LEU A 39 -36.38 -15.96 32.02
C LEU A 39 -36.79 -16.40 33.44
N ARG A 40 -36.33 -15.70 34.47
CA ARG A 40 -36.76 -15.92 35.87
C ARG A 40 -38.27 -15.78 36.03
N LEU A 41 -38.85 -14.69 35.48
CA LEU A 41 -40.30 -14.45 35.55
C LEU A 41 -41.11 -15.54 34.85
N VAL A 42 -40.68 -16.02 33.68
CA VAL A 42 -41.34 -17.13 32.96
C VAL A 42 -41.38 -18.40 33.81
N ILE A 43 -40.26 -18.74 34.47
CA ILE A 43 -40.18 -19.99 35.25
C ILE A 43 -40.95 -19.87 36.58
N ASP A 44 -40.72 -18.81 37.35
CA ASP A 44 -41.29 -18.67 38.69
C ASP A 44 -42.78 -18.35 38.64
N GLN A 45 -43.18 -17.30 37.94
CA GLN A 45 -44.55 -16.81 37.91
C GLN A 45 -45.42 -17.54 36.86
N GLY A 46 -44.80 -17.96 35.73
CA GLY A 46 -45.54 -18.69 34.70
C GLY A 46 -45.74 -20.15 35.02
N PHE A 47 -44.66 -20.89 35.26
CA PHE A 47 -44.71 -22.34 35.42
C PHE A 47 -44.94 -22.76 36.89
N ALA A 48 -44.23 -22.18 37.86
CA ALA A 48 -44.35 -22.60 39.25
C ALA A 48 -45.69 -22.19 39.88
N GLU A 49 -46.20 -20.98 39.58
CA GLU A 49 -47.49 -20.50 40.04
C GLU A 49 -48.66 -20.97 39.15
N GLN A 50 -48.40 -21.71 38.06
CA GLN A 50 -49.38 -22.19 37.08
C GLN A 50 -50.35 -21.10 36.56
N SER A 51 -49.92 -19.87 36.49
CA SER A 51 -50.69 -18.70 36.09
C SER A 51 -50.53 -18.37 34.60
N GLN A 52 -51.55 -18.65 33.78
CA GLN A 52 -51.55 -18.36 32.35
C GLN A 52 -51.39 -16.86 32.06
N SER A 53 -51.94 -15.97 32.88
CA SER A 53 -51.85 -14.53 32.70
C SER A 53 -50.43 -14.01 32.95
N GLN A 54 -49.77 -14.51 33.98
CA GLN A 54 -48.37 -14.15 34.29
C GLN A 54 -47.39 -14.70 33.25
N LEU A 55 -47.62 -15.92 32.77
CA LEU A 55 -46.84 -16.51 31.66
C LEU A 55 -46.93 -15.64 30.40
N ASN A 56 -48.15 -15.22 30.01
CA ASN A 56 -48.33 -14.38 28.83
C ASN A 56 -47.59 -13.04 28.98
N LEU A 57 -47.65 -12.40 30.16
CA LEU A 57 -46.97 -11.14 30.44
C LEU A 57 -45.44 -11.30 30.38
N ALA A 58 -44.90 -12.37 30.97
CA ALA A 58 -43.48 -12.66 30.93
C ALA A 58 -42.99 -12.96 29.51
N ILE A 59 -43.76 -13.67 28.69
CA ILE A 59 -43.47 -13.93 27.28
C ILE A 59 -43.47 -12.61 26.48
N ILE A 60 -44.48 -11.74 26.70
CA ILE A 60 -44.52 -10.41 26.04
C ILE A 60 -43.32 -9.60 26.44
N PHE A 61 -42.89 -9.59 27.71
CA PHE A 61 -41.66 -8.91 28.14
C PHE A 61 -40.44 -9.43 27.39
N VAL A 62 -40.25 -10.74 27.28
CA VAL A 62 -39.10 -11.32 26.54
C VAL A 62 -39.15 -10.97 25.07
N LEU A 63 -40.33 -10.98 24.43
CA LEU A 63 -40.50 -10.59 23.03
C LEU A 63 -40.17 -9.11 22.81
N VAL A 64 -40.67 -8.21 23.66
CA VAL A 64 -40.36 -6.77 23.58
C VAL A 64 -38.89 -6.55 23.83
N ALA A 65 -38.28 -7.17 24.83
CA ALA A 65 -36.85 -7.08 25.08
C ALA A 65 -36.02 -7.57 23.88
N SER A 66 -36.42 -8.67 23.25
CA SER A 66 -35.78 -9.20 22.05
C SER A 66 -35.89 -8.23 20.85
N ALA A 67 -37.04 -7.61 20.63
CA ALA A 67 -37.27 -6.62 19.61
C ALA A 67 -36.39 -5.36 19.84
N LEU A 68 -36.33 -4.86 21.07
CA LEU A 68 -35.50 -3.75 21.48
C LEU A 68 -34.01 -4.07 21.32
N MET A 69 -33.59 -5.29 21.67
CA MET A 69 -32.23 -5.78 21.47
C MET A 69 -31.88 -5.84 19.98
N ALA A 70 -32.78 -6.32 19.13
CA ALA A 70 -32.57 -6.38 17.69
C ALA A 70 -32.40 -4.97 17.07
N ALA A 71 -33.29 -4.04 17.41
CA ALA A 71 -33.25 -2.66 16.97
C ALA A 71 -31.96 -1.95 17.44
N GLY A 72 -31.63 -2.08 18.72
CA GLY A 72 -30.39 -1.48 19.27
C GLY A 72 -29.12 -2.11 18.68
N THR A 73 -29.14 -3.41 18.41
CA THR A 73 -28.01 -4.10 17.74
C THR A 73 -27.86 -3.63 16.30
N TYR A 74 -28.95 -3.43 15.56
CA TYR A 74 -28.91 -2.87 14.21
C TYR A 74 -28.26 -1.48 14.20
N ILE A 75 -28.73 -0.57 15.05
CA ILE A 75 -28.18 0.79 15.16
C ILE A 75 -26.69 0.77 15.51
N ARG A 76 -26.35 0.01 16.54
CA ARG A 76 -24.97 -0.15 17.01
C ARG A 76 -24.04 -0.70 15.93
N PHE A 77 -24.45 -1.80 15.27
CA PHE A 77 -23.66 -2.48 14.25
C PHE A 77 -23.48 -1.58 13.01
N TYR A 78 -24.57 -0.94 12.55
CA TYR A 78 -24.51 -0.03 11.41
C TYR A 78 -23.55 1.13 11.65
N LEU A 79 -23.66 1.79 12.82
CA LEU A 79 -22.83 2.95 13.14
C LEU A 79 -21.34 2.60 13.25
N ILE A 80 -21.01 1.52 13.94
CA ILE A 80 -19.61 1.14 14.14
C ILE A 80 -18.98 0.63 12.85
N SER A 81 -19.71 -0.14 12.04
CA SER A 81 -19.25 -0.60 10.74
C SER A 81 -19.03 0.60 9.78
N TRP A 82 -19.99 1.54 9.77
CA TRP A 82 -19.84 2.76 8.98
C TRP A 82 -18.61 3.59 9.41
N LEU A 83 -18.35 3.71 10.73
CA LEU A 83 -17.16 4.38 11.25
C LEU A 83 -15.88 3.69 10.80
N GLY A 84 -15.85 2.35 10.85
CA GLY A 84 -14.70 1.56 10.39
C GLY A 84 -14.38 1.79 8.91
N GLU A 85 -15.42 1.75 8.05
CA GLU A 85 -15.28 2.00 6.61
C GLU A 85 -14.81 3.45 6.34
N ARG A 86 -15.43 4.42 6.99
CA ARG A 86 -15.13 5.84 6.75
C ARG A 86 -13.71 6.21 7.19
N VAL A 87 -13.33 5.82 8.41
CA VAL A 87 -11.99 6.08 8.93
C VAL A 87 -10.93 5.38 8.08
N SER A 88 -11.20 4.15 7.62
CA SER A 88 -10.29 3.46 6.69
C SER A 88 -10.13 4.21 5.37
N ALA A 89 -11.22 4.74 4.81
CA ALA A 89 -11.17 5.55 3.59
C ALA A 89 -10.36 6.84 3.80
N ASP A 90 -10.59 7.55 4.92
CA ASP A 90 -9.87 8.78 5.25
C ASP A 90 -8.36 8.53 5.45
N ILE A 91 -7.99 7.42 6.12
CA ILE A 91 -6.59 7.02 6.29
C ILE A 91 -5.95 6.71 4.93
N ARG A 92 -6.62 5.92 4.07
CA ARG A 92 -6.11 5.58 2.73
C ARG A 92 -5.84 6.84 1.90
N THR A 93 -6.79 7.77 1.88
CA THR A 93 -6.63 9.04 1.16
C THR A 93 -5.47 9.84 1.73
N SER A 94 -5.42 10.05 3.05
CA SER A 94 -4.36 10.83 3.68
C SER A 94 -2.96 10.24 3.48
N VAL A 95 -2.83 8.90 3.56
CA VAL A 95 -1.56 8.22 3.34
C VAL A 95 -1.16 8.30 1.86
N PHE A 96 -2.10 8.11 0.93
CA PHE A 96 -1.82 8.20 -0.50
C PHE A 96 -1.41 9.62 -0.90
N ASP A 97 -2.13 10.63 -0.47
CA ASP A 97 -1.83 12.04 -0.74
C ASP A 97 -0.41 12.41 -0.24
N HIS A 98 -0.07 11.94 0.98
CA HIS A 98 1.26 12.17 1.53
C HIS A 98 2.36 11.45 0.76
N ILE A 99 2.16 10.17 0.41
CA ILE A 99 3.16 9.36 -0.32
C ILE A 99 3.46 9.95 -1.69
N VAL A 100 2.46 10.44 -2.42
CA VAL A 100 2.66 11.02 -3.77
C VAL A 100 3.52 12.30 -3.72
N ASP A 101 3.51 13.01 -2.60
CA ASP A 101 4.32 14.21 -2.40
C ASP A 101 5.75 13.92 -1.90
N LEU A 102 6.08 12.66 -1.55
CA LEU A 102 7.42 12.29 -1.09
C LEU A 102 8.45 12.31 -2.23
N HIS A 103 9.70 12.54 -1.86
CA HIS A 103 10.84 12.53 -2.78
C HIS A 103 11.20 11.11 -3.25
N PRO A 104 11.76 10.93 -4.46
CA PRO A 104 12.06 9.63 -5.04
C PRO A 104 12.98 8.73 -4.21
N ALA A 105 13.89 9.28 -3.40
CA ALA A 105 14.76 8.49 -2.53
C ALA A 105 14.00 7.62 -1.53
N PHE A 106 12.77 8.03 -1.14
CA PHE A 106 11.91 7.21 -0.31
C PHE A 106 11.53 5.89 -1.00
N PHE A 107 11.24 5.96 -2.30
CA PHE A 107 10.85 4.79 -3.09
C PHE A 107 12.03 3.88 -3.48
N GLU A 108 13.28 4.39 -3.44
CA GLU A 108 14.46 3.55 -3.62
C GLU A 108 14.72 2.63 -2.42
N THR A 109 14.43 3.13 -1.21
CA THR A 109 14.65 2.40 0.04
C THR A 109 13.45 1.56 0.45
N ASN A 110 12.23 1.93 0.01
CA ASN A 110 10.98 1.27 0.31
C ASN A 110 10.40 0.61 -0.94
N ARG A 111 10.16 -0.69 -0.88
CA ARG A 111 9.60 -1.44 -2.00
C ARG A 111 8.15 -1.03 -2.26
N SER A 112 7.79 -0.80 -3.50
CA SER A 112 6.41 -0.46 -3.90
C SER A 112 5.38 -1.49 -3.43
N GLY A 113 5.72 -2.79 -3.45
CA GLY A 113 4.87 -3.86 -2.93
C GLY A 113 4.58 -3.75 -1.43
N ASP A 114 5.56 -3.32 -0.63
CA ASP A 114 5.36 -3.10 0.81
C ASP A 114 4.44 -1.91 1.08
N ILE A 115 4.63 -0.81 0.33
CA ILE A 115 3.77 0.37 0.40
C ILE A 115 2.32 0.00 0.03
N MET A 116 2.12 -0.74 -1.06
CA MET A 116 0.79 -1.20 -1.49
C MET A 116 0.16 -2.16 -0.49
N SER A 117 0.93 -3.06 0.11
CA SER A 117 0.46 -3.95 1.18
C SER A 117 -0.01 -3.16 2.41
N ARG A 118 0.72 -2.12 2.83
CA ARG A 118 0.33 -1.24 3.93
C ARG A 118 -0.96 -0.48 3.60
N LEU A 119 -1.09 0.07 2.39
CA LEU A 119 -2.28 0.79 1.92
C LEU A 119 -3.54 -0.09 1.83
N THR A 120 -3.39 -1.39 1.56
CA THR A 120 -4.51 -2.33 1.40
C THR A 120 -4.73 -3.17 2.64
N SER A 121 -3.78 -4.02 3.01
CA SER A 121 -3.94 -4.99 4.09
C SER A 121 -3.97 -4.35 5.47
N ASP A 122 -3.06 -3.41 5.77
CA ASP A 122 -2.99 -2.80 7.09
C ASP A 122 -4.19 -1.87 7.35
N THR A 123 -4.66 -1.14 6.33
CA THR A 123 -5.89 -0.34 6.45
C THR A 123 -7.14 -1.20 6.63
N THR A 124 -7.20 -2.38 5.99
CA THR A 124 -8.30 -3.33 6.17
C THR A 124 -8.30 -3.94 7.58
N LEU A 125 -7.12 -4.20 8.16
CA LEU A 125 -7.01 -4.60 9.56
C LEU A 125 -7.55 -3.50 10.50
N LEU A 126 -7.20 -2.24 10.28
CA LEU A 126 -7.75 -1.12 11.06
C LEU A 126 -9.26 -0.98 10.91
N GLN A 127 -9.78 -1.12 9.70
CA GLN A 127 -11.22 -1.14 9.41
C GLN A 127 -11.94 -2.21 10.23
N SER A 128 -11.43 -3.45 10.26
CA SER A 128 -11.98 -4.56 11.06
C SER A 128 -11.99 -4.24 12.55
N ILE A 129 -10.91 -3.63 13.05
CA ILE A 129 -10.80 -3.33 14.47
C ILE A 129 -11.76 -2.22 14.89
N ILE A 130 -11.79 -1.11 14.16
CA ILE A 130 -12.71 0.00 14.45
C ILE A 130 -14.16 -0.47 14.21
N GLY A 131 -14.42 -1.17 13.11
CA GLY A 131 -15.76 -1.56 12.67
C GLY A 131 -16.38 -2.74 13.44
N SER A 132 -15.57 -3.56 14.13
CA SER A 132 -16.09 -4.74 14.86
C SER A 132 -15.44 -4.96 16.21
N SER A 133 -14.11 -5.10 16.28
CA SER A 133 -13.40 -5.59 17.48
C SER A 133 -13.58 -4.67 18.68
N VAL A 134 -13.52 -3.34 18.49
CA VAL A 134 -13.78 -2.35 19.56
C VAL A 134 -15.20 -2.49 20.10
N SER A 135 -16.19 -2.66 19.23
CA SER A 135 -17.58 -2.85 19.63
C SER A 135 -17.79 -4.16 20.40
N ILE A 136 -17.14 -5.24 19.96
CA ILE A 136 -17.18 -6.54 20.65
C ILE A 136 -16.52 -6.41 22.02
N ALA A 137 -15.35 -5.79 22.11
CA ALA A 137 -14.64 -5.59 23.37
C ALA A 137 -15.49 -4.80 24.39
N LEU A 138 -16.00 -3.64 23.99
CA LEU A 138 -16.80 -2.79 24.86
C LEU A 138 -18.08 -3.50 25.32
N ARG A 139 -18.82 -4.13 24.38
CA ARG A 139 -20.02 -4.90 24.71
C ARG A 139 -19.70 -6.06 25.66
N SER A 140 -18.66 -6.83 25.37
CA SER A 140 -18.28 -7.98 26.18
C SER A 140 -17.81 -7.56 27.57
N THR A 141 -17.12 -6.42 27.70
CA THR A 141 -16.73 -5.85 29.00
C THR A 141 -17.97 -5.45 29.83
N ILE A 142 -18.92 -4.73 29.22
CA ILE A 142 -20.17 -4.32 29.91
C ILE A 142 -21.01 -5.54 30.27
N SER A 143 -21.17 -6.48 29.34
CA SER A 143 -21.96 -7.70 29.59
C SER A 143 -21.30 -8.60 30.63
N PHE A 144 -19.98 -8.75 30.62
CA PHE A 144 -19.23 -9.48 31.64
C PHE A 144 -19.40 -8.86 33.03
N THR A 145 -19.20 -7.54 33.14
CA THR A 145 -19.33 -6.83 34.41
C THR A 145 -20.77 -6.88 34.91
N GLY A 146 -21.75 -6.64 34.04
CA GLY A 146 -23.18 -6.74 34.37
C GLY A 146 -23.60 -8.15 34.77
N ALA A 147 -23.15 -9.18 34.04
CA ALA A 147 -23.42 -10.57 34.39
C ALA A 147 -22.81 -10.95 35.73
N LEU A 148 -21.58 -10.53 36.03
CA LEU A 148 -20.93 -10.76 37.32
C LEU A 148 -21.70 -10.11 38.47
N ILE A 149 -22.18 -8.87 38.32
CA ILE A 149 -23.00 -8.17 39.30
C ILE A 149 -24.33 -8.95 39.52
N MET A 150 -25.00 -9.38 38.43
CA MET A 150 -26.25 -10.13 38.50
C MET A 150 -26.06 -11.49 39.16
N LEU A 151 -24.94 -12.18 38.89
CA LEU A 151 -24.60 -13.44 39.57
C LEU A 151 -24.41 -13.25 41.08
N LEU A 152 -23.69 -12.21 41.49
CA LEU A 152 -23.49 -11.90 42.92
C LEU A 152 -24.79 -11.54 43.64
N ILE A 153 -25.70 -10.82 42.98
CA ILE A 153 -27.01 -10.47 43.54
C ILE A 153 -27.91 -11.72 43.65
N THR A 154 -27.83 -12.63 42.65
CA THR A 154 -28.71 -13.82 42.62
C THR A 154 -28.29 -14.85 43.67
N ASN A 155 -27.00 -15.27 43.69
CA ASN A 155 -26.49 -16.24 44.67
C ASN A 155 -24.99 -16.18 44.80
N ILE A 156 -24.47 -15.72 45.93
CA ILE A 156 -23.02 -15.56 46.20
C ILE A 156 -22.30 -16.92 46.24
N LYS A 157 -22.92 -17.97 46.81
CA LYS A 157 -22.35 -19.33 46.93
C LYS A 157 -22.07 -19.93 45.55
N LEU A 158 -23.06 -19.89 44.65
CA LEU A 158 -22.92 -20.38 43.28
C LEU A 158 -21.95 -19.52 42.47
N THR A 159 -21.92 -18.21 42.69
CA THR A 159 -20.99 -17.31 42.03
C THR A 159 -19.53 -17.66 42.38
N PHE A 160 -19.24 -18.00 43.64
CA PHE A 160 -17.91 -18.45 44.06
C PHE A 160 -17.48 -19.71 43.30
N ILE A 161 -18.40 -20.68 43.09
CA ILE A 161 -18.11 -21.88 42.28
C ILE A 161 -17.67 -21.49 40.85
N ILE A 162 -18.39 -20.58 40.21
CA ILE A 162 -18.04 -20.12 38.85
C ILE A 162 -16.67 -19.39 38.86
N VAL A 163 -16.44 -18.51 39.82
CA VAL A 163 -15.16 -17.76 39.91
C VAL A 163 -13.99 -18.72 40.08
N VAL A 164 -14.15 -19.83 40.82
CA VAL A 164 -13.13 -20.87 40.93
C VAL A 164 -13.03 -21.72 39.67
N ALA A 165 -14.13 -21.99 38.99
CA ALA A 165 -14.11 -22.77 37.73
C ALA A 165 -13.42 -22.04 36.58
N VAL A 166 -13.49 -20.71 36.52
CA VAL A 166 -12.85 -19.91 35.45
C VAL A 166 -11.33 -20.14 35.35
N PRO A 167 -10.52 -20.05 36.40
CA PRO A 167 -9.09 -20.39 36.33
C PRO A 167 -8.83 -21.84 35.90
N VAL A 168 -9.66 -22.80 36.36
CA VAL A 168 -9.52 -24.23 36.01
C VAL A 168 -9.71 -24.45 34.51
N VAL A 169 -10.63 -23.74 33.87
CA VAL A 169 -10.82 -23.76 32.40
C VAL A 169 -9.72 -22.97 31.69
N LEU A 170 -9.25 -21.85 32.24
CA LEU A 170 -8.26 -21.01 31.61
C LEU A 170 -6.86 -21.64 31.56
N ILE A 171 -6.46 -22.42 32.59
CA ILE A 171 -5.12 -23.05 32.63
C ILE A 171 -4.85 -23.92 31.39
N PRO A 172 -5.68 -24.88 30.99
CA PRO A 172 -5.51 -25.63 29.75
C PRO A 172 -5.50 -24.74 28.51
N VAL A 173 -6.35 -23.72 28.44
CA VAL A 173 -6.38 -22.77 27.32
C VAL A 173 -5.04 -22.04 27.18
N LEU A 174 -4.44 -21.61 28.27
CA LEU A 174 -3.14 -20.93 28.25
C LEU A 174 -1.99 -21.87 27.87
N VAL A 175 -1.99 -23.10 28.43
CA VAL A 175 -0.93 -24.10 28.19
C VAL A 175 -0.97 -24.61 26.76
N PHE A 176 -2.12 -25.16 26.34
CA PHE A 176 -2.28 -25.68 24.98
C PHE A 176 -2.34 -24.56 23.93
N GLY A 177 -2.89 -23.40 24.27
CA GLY A 177 -2.96 -22.25 23.39
C GLY A 177 -1.58 -21.75 22.92
N ARG A 178 -0.58 -21.78 23.78
CA ARG A 178 0.82 -21.46 23.41
C ARG A 178 1.36 -22.44 22.34
N LYS A 179 1.10 -23.74 22.52
CA LYS A 179 1.49 -24.78 21.56
C LYS A 179 0.78 -24.62 20.23
N VAL A 180 -0.55 -24.40 20.26
CA VAL A 180 -1.35 -24.16 19.05
C VAL A 180 -0.89 -22.90 18.33
N ARG A 181 -0.57 -21.82 19.05
CA ARG A 181 -0.05 -20.57 18.47
C ARG A 181 1.30 -20.78 17.76
N LYS A 182 2.23 -21.52 18.38
CA LYS A 182 3.53 -21.86 17.77
C LYS A 182 3.32 -22.65 16.47
N LEU A 183 2.53 -23.74 16.51
CA LEU A 183 2.23 -24.57 15.35
C LEU A 183 1.44 -23.81 14.27
N SER A 184 0.61 -22.83 14.65
CA SER A 184 -0.09 -21.96 13.69
C SER A 184 0.89 -21.09 12.91
N ARG A 185 1.90 -20.54 13.58
CA ARG A 185 2.96 -19.78 12.91
C ARG A 185 3.76 -20.66 11.95
N GLU A 186 4.25 -21.80 12.42
CA GLU A 186 4.97 -22.77 11.58
C GLU A 186 4.14 -23.22 10.36
N SER A 187 2.83 -23.39 10.53
CA SER A 187 1.92 -23.73 9.43
C SER A 187 1.72 -22.57 8.44
N GLN A 188 1.70 -21.32 8.91
CA GLN A 188 1.63 -20.14 8.02
C GLN A 188 2.92 -19.99 7.22
N ASP A 189 4.07 -20.16 7.87
CA ASP A 189 5.39 -20.11 7.22
C ASP A 189 5.48 -21.18 6.12
N SER A 190 5.09 -22.42 6.41
CA SER A 190 5.09 -23.50 5.41
C SER A 190 4.13 -23.26 4.23
N ILE A 191 2.97 -22.61 4.46
CA ILE A 191 2.06 -22.24 3.36
C ILE A 191 2.67 -21.09 2.53
N ALA A 192 3.36 -20.15 3.16
CA ALA A 192 4.07 -19.07 2.46
C ALA A 192 5.18 -19.63 1.57
N ASP A 193 5.94 -20.63 2.05
CA ASP A 193 6.98 -21.33 1.26
C ASP A 193 6.38 -21.99 0.01
N VAL A 194 5.24 -22.70 0.17
CA VAL A 194 4.49 -23.29 -0.96
C VAL A 194 4.04 -22.22 -1.96
N GLY A 195 3.53 -21.10 -1.46
CA GLY A 195 3.09 -19.96 -2.29
C GLY A 195 4.24 -19.31 -3.05
N SER A 196 5.39 -19.11 -2.38
CA SER A 196 6.61 -18.56 -3.00
C SER A 196 7.14 -19.46 -4.10
N TYR A 197 7.21 -20.77 -3.83
CA TYR A 197 7.64 -21.75 -4.83
C TYR A 197 6.73 -21.74 -6.06
N ALA A 198 5.41 -21.82 -5.86
CA ALA A 198 4.44 -21.76 -6.95
C ALA A 198 4.55 -20.45 -7.75
N GLY A 199 4.71 -19.31 -7.06
CA GLY A 199 4.87 -17.99 -7.67
C GLY A 199 6.09 -17.92 -8.58
N GLU A 200 7.24 -18.41 -8.12
CA GLU A 200 8.48 -18.46 -8.91
C GLU A 200 8.30 -19.30 -10.20
N ILE A 201 7.76 -20.51 -10.08
CA ILE A 201 7.54 -21.40 -11.22
C ILE A 201 6.56 -20.80 -12.23
N ILE A 202 5.45 -20.22 -11.77
CA ILE A 202 4.43 -19.60 -12.64
C ILE A 202 4.99 -18.37 -13.33
N GLN A 203 5.76 -17.55 -12.62
CA GLN A 203 6.39 -16.35 -13.20
C GLN A 203 7.36 -16.73 -14.34
N HIS A 204 8.05 -17.86 -14.20
CA HIS A 204 9.03 -18.34 -15.17
C HIS A 204 8.54 -19.57 -15.97
N ILE A 205 7.23 -19.70 -16.16
CA ILE A 205 6.61 -20.89 -16.78
C ILE A 205 7.17 -21.21 -18.17
N LYS A 206 7.48 -20.19 -18.98
CA LYS A 206 8.09 -20.40 -20.30
C LYS A 206 9.45 -21.09 -20.21
N THR A 207 10.24 -20.77 -19.19
CA THR A 207 11.54 -21.41 -18.94
C THR A 207 11.34 -22.87 -18.56
N VAL A 208 10.42 -23.17 -17.65
CA VAL A 208 10.11 -24.55 -17.24
C VAL A 208 9.70 -25.40 -18.45
N GLN A 209 8.81 -24.85 -19.28
CA GLN A 209 8.32 -25.54 -20.48
C GLN A 209 9.41 -25.69 -21.57
N SER A 210 10.25 -24.66 -21.77
CA SER A 210 11.33 -24.73 -22.77
C SER A 210 12.41 -25.76 -22.42
N PHE A 211 12.58 -26.06 -21.11
CA PHE A 211 13.48 -27.10 -20.64
C PHE A 211 12.77 -28.42 -20.34
N THR A 212 11.47 -28.55 -20.60
CA THR A 212 10.64 -29.75 -20.41
C THR A 212 10.72 -30.29 -18.96
N GLN A 213 10.72 -29.40 -17.97
CA GLN A 213 10.91 -29.78 -16.57
C GLN A 213 9.58 -29.83 -15.76
N GLU A 214 8.41 -29.85 -16.41
CA GLU A 214 7.10 -29.83 -15.76
C GLU A 214 6.90 -31.01 -14.79
N ALA A 215 7.44 -32.18 -15.15
CA ALA A 215 7.31 -33.37 -14.31
C ALA A 215 8.15 -33.27 -13.02
N GLN A 216 9.33 -32.64 -13.09
CA GLN A 216 10.20 -32.40 -11.96
C GLN A 216 9.56 -31.35 -11.02
N GLU A 217 9.09 -30.25 -11.57
CA GLU A 217 8.48 -29.16 -10.78
C GLU A 217 7.19 -29.62 -10.09
N LYS A 218 6.35 -30.42 -10.74
CA LYS A 218 5.17 -31.04 -10.11
C LYS A 218 5.53 -31.93 -8.92
N ARG A 219 6.61 -32.70 -9.02
CA ARG A 219 7.07 -33.54 -7.91
C ARG A 219 7.60 -32.70 -6.75
N ALA A 220 8.44 -31.71 -7.04
CA ALA A 220 9.00 -30.82 -6.04
C ALA A 220 7.89 -30.05 -5.32
N PHE A 221 6.93 -29.50 -6.03
CA PHE A 221 5.77 -28.81 -5.45
C PHE A 221 4.95 -29.74 -4.56
N SER A 222 4.71 -30.99 -4.98
CA SER A 222 4.00 -31.99 -4.17
C SER A 222 4.72 -32.28 -2.84
N VAL A 223 6.04 -32.32 -2.83
CA VAL A 223 6.81 -32.50 -1.58
C VAL A 223 6.63 -31.34 -0.63
N GLU A 224 6.67 -30.10 -1.11
CA GLU A 224 6.45 -28.92 -0.27
C GLU A 224 5.01 -28.87 0.28
N VAL A 225 4.01 -29.24 -0.53
CA VAL A 225 2.60 -29.35 -0.08
C VAL A 225 2.44 -30.40 1.01
N GLU A 226 3.03 -31.59 0.86
CA GLU A 226 2.98 -32.66 1.87
C GLU A 226 3.69 -32.25 3.17
N ARG A 227 4.79 -31.50 3.08
CA ARG A 227 5.47 -30.94 4.25
C ARG A 227 4.56 -29.95 5.00
N ALA A 228 3.92 -29.03 4.27
CA ALA A 228 2.96 -28.08 4.85
C ALA A 228 1.76 -28.80 5.49
N PHE A 229 1.24 -29.86 4.84
CA PHE A 229 0.17 -30.69 5.38
C PHE A 229 0.58 -31.40 6.68
N ALA A 230 1.80 -31.92 6.78
CA ALA A 230 2.29 -32.58 8.00
C ALA A 230 2.33 -31.60 9.20
N VAL A 231 2.74 -30.35 8.98
CA VAL A 231 2.70 -29.30 10.01
C VAL A 231 1.25 -28.95 10.37
N ALA A 232 0.38 -28.77 9.36
CA ALA A 232 -1.03 -28.48 9.57
C ALA A 232 -1.73 -29.60 10.37
N LYS A 233 -1.44 -30.87 10.09
CA LYS A 233 -1.96 -32.02 10.81
C LYS A 233 -1.61 -31.97 12.31
N ARG A 234 -0.36 -31.64 12.65
CA ARG A 234 0.05 -31.47 14.06
C ARG A 234 -0.70 -30.33 14.75
N ARG A 235 -0.88 -29.19 14.05
CA ARG A 235 -1.66 -28.06 14.55
C ARG A 235 -3.12 -28.45 14.82
N VAL A 236 -3.77 -29.13 13.86
CA VAL A 236 -5.17 -29.59 13.97
C VAL A 236 -5.33 -30.54 15.15
N SER A 237 -4.41 -31.51 15.34
CA SER A 237 -4.45 -32.43 16.48
C SER A 237 -4.36 -31.70 17.82
N GLN A 238 -3.43 -30.76 17.98
CA GLN A 238 -3.32 -29.99 19.24
C GLN A 238 -4.54 -29.09 19.48
N ARG A 239 -5.14 -28.52 18.43
CA ARG A 239 -6.37 -27.74 18.51
C ARG A 239 -7.57 -28.60 18.91
N ALA A 240 -7.67 -29.82 18.34
CA ALA A 240 -8.73 -30.78 18.70
C ALA A 240 -8.65 -31.18 20.18
N ASN A 241 -7.43 -31.49 20.68
CA ASN A 241 -7.21 -31.82 22.09
C ASN A 241 -7.60 -30.63 23.02
N LEU A 242 -7.24 -29.41 22.64
CA LEU A 242 -7.65 -28.20 23.38
C LEU A 242 -9.18 -28.07 23.42
N MET A 243 -9.85 -28.22 22.27
CA MET A 243 -11.32 -28.12 22.19
C MET A 243 -12.00 -29.18 23.06
N ALA A 244 -11.54 -30.44 22.99
CA ALA A 244 -12.08 -31.52 23.80
C ALA A 244 -11.93 -31.25 25.32
N ALA A 245 -10.74 -30.78 25.73
CA ALA A 245 -10.49 -30.44 27.14
C ALA A 245 -11.37 -29.27 27.60
N VAL A 246 -11.50 -28.21 26.79
CA VAL A 246 -12.36 -27.07 27.14
C VAL A 246 -13.82 -27.47 27.24
N ILE A 247 -14.33 -28.27 26.30
CA ILE A 247 -15.72 -28.77 26.34
C ILE A 247 -15.97 -29.57 27.61
N LEU A 248 -15.09 -30.52 27.93
CA LEU A 248 -15.22 -31.34 29.15
C LEU A 248 -15.24 -30.49 30.43
N LEU A 249 -14.34 -29.50 30.52
CA LEU A 249 -14.25 -28.64 31.70
C LEU A 249 -15.46 -27.70 31.82
N VAL A 250 -15.92 -27.12 30.71
CA VAL A 250 -17.09 -26.21 30.70
C VAL A 250 -18.37 -26.97 31.09
N PHE A 251 -18.61 -28.13 30.46
CA PHE A 251 -19.79 -28.94 30.81
C PHE A 251 -19.66 -29.56 32.19
N GLY A 252 -18.45 -29.91 32.63
CA GLY A 252 -18.21 -30.35 34.00
C GLY A 252 -18.53 -29.27 35.05
N ALA A 253 -18.10 -28.05 34.82
CA ALA A 253 -18.42 -26.90 35.66
C ALA A 253 -19.94 -26.60 35.68
N LEU A 254 -20.59 -26.66 34.51
CA LEU A 254 -22.06 -26.49 34.41
C LEU A 254 -22.80 -27.59 35.16
N SER A 255 -22.39 -28.85 35.04
CA SER A 255 -22.99 -29.98 35.78
C SER A 255 -22.80 -29.83 37.29
N ALA A 256 -21.62 -29.44 37.75
CA ALA A 256 -21.40 -29.17 39.18
C ALA A 256 -22.28 -28.02 39.70
N MET A 257 -22.43 -26.96 38.92
CA MET A 257 -23.29 -25.82 39.25
C MET A 257 -24.78 -26.25 39.30
N LEU A 258 -25.24 -27.03 38.32
CA LEU A 258 -26.62 -27.59 38.31
C LEU A 258 -26.87 -28.53 39.50
N TRP A 259 -25.87 -29.33 39.90
CA TRP A 259 -25.98 -30.19 41.05
C TRP A 259 -26.15 -29.39 42.34
N VAL A 260 -25.25 -28.41 42.60
CA VAL A 260 -25.35 -27.60 43.81
C VAL A 260 -26.59 -26.70 43.81
N GLY A 261 -26.84 -25.97 42.69
CA GLY A 261 -28.01 -25.09 42.57
C GLY A 261 -29.34 -25.87 42.57
N GLY A 262 -29.40 -27.05 41.94
CA GLY A 262 -30.55 -27.92 41.99
C GLY A 262 -30.85 -28.44 43.41
N THR A 263 -29.81 -28.74 44.18
CA THR A 263 -29.97 -29.10 45.61
C THR A 263 -30.51 -27.91 46.40
N ASP A 264 -30.03 -26.69 46.19
CA ASP A 264 -30.54 -25.47 46.84
C ASP A 264 -32.03 -25.21 46.46
N VAL A 265 -32.42 -25.52 45.20
CA VAL A 265 -33.86 -25.44 44.78
C VAL A 265 -34.71 -26.48 45.47
N ILE A 266 -34.27 -27.74 45.61
CA ILE A 266 -34.98 -28.79 46.30
C ILE A 266 -35.16 -28.46 47.81
N ASN A 267 -34.16 -27.85 48.41
CA ASN A 267 -34.20 -27.43 49.81
C ASN A 267 -35.04 -26.15 50.05
N GLY A 268 -35.47 -25.45 48.98
CA GLY A 268 -36.25 -24.21 49.09
C GLY A 268 -35.41 -22.95 49.31
N ASP A 269 -34.04 -23.05 49.24
CA ASP A 269 -33.12 -21.93 49.44
C ASP A 269 -33.02 -21.01 48.19
N MET A 270 -33.54 -21.49 47.03
CA MET A 270 -33.51 -20.81 45.76
C MET A 270 -34.73 -21.19 44.90
N SER A 271 -35.22 -20.26 44.03
CA SER A 271 -36.28 -20.61 43.07
C SER A 271 -35.68 -21.26 41.80
N GLY A 272 -36.52 -22.02 41.07
CA GLY A 272 -36.15 -22.60 39.78
C GLY A 272 -35.83 -21.51 38.73
N GLY A 273 -36.53 -20.37 38.78
CA GLY A 273 -36.26 -19.23 37.90
C GLY A 273 -34.99 -18.52 38.24
N GLU A 274 -34.62 -18.42 39.52
CA GLU A 274 -33.30 -17.88 39.94
C GLU A 274 -32.17 -18.75 39.39
N LEU A 275 -32.30 -20.08 39.47
CA LEU A 275 -31.30 -21.00 38.89
C LEU A 275 -31.21 -20.81 37.36
N GLY A 276 -32.34 -20.69 36.67
CA GLY A 276 -32.40 -20.44 35.23
C GLY A 276 -31.72 -19.12 34.82
N ALA A 277 -32.02 -18.04 35.56
CA ALA A 277 -31.34 -16.74 35.34
C ALA A 277 -29.85 -16.82 35.64
N PHE A 278 -29.46 -17.53 36.69
CA PHE A 278 -28.06 -17.74 37.05
C PHE A 278 -27.29 -18.46 35.95
N ILE A 279 -27.83 -19.50 35.34
CA ILE A 279 -27.23 -20.19 34.18
C ILE A 279 -27.07 -19.25 33.01
N PHE A 280 -28.09 -18.45 32.72
CA PHE A 280 -28.02 -17.45 31.64
C PHE A 280 -26.87 -16.45 31.85
N TYR A 281 -26.74 -15.88 33.06
CA TYR A 281 -25.66 -14.95 33.37
C TYR A 281 -24.26 -15.62 33.38
N ALA A 282 -24.19 -16.88 33.81
CA ALA A 282 -22.96 -17.66 33.77
C ALA A 282 -22.45 -17.87 32.33
N ILE A 283 -23.35 -18.21 31.41
CA ILE A 283 -23.05 -18.36 29.97
C ILE A 283 -22.65 -17.01 29.39
N LEU A 284 -23.36 -15.93 29.73
CA LEU A 284 -23.05 -14.58 29.28
C LEU A 284 -21.66 -14.13 29.74
N MET A 285 -21.28 -14.42 30.98
CA MET A 285 -19.97 -14.16 31.54
C MET A 285 -18.86 -14.94 30.80
N ALA A 286 -19.10 -16.25 30.58
CA ALA A 286 -18.12 -17.12 29.91
C ALA A 286 -17.87 -16.70 28.45
N THR A 287 -18.96 -16.36 27.73
CA THR A 287 -18.85 -15.85 26.35
C THR A 287 -18.15 -14.48 26.29
N GLY A 288 -18.35 -13.64 27.31
CA GLY A 288 -17.65 -12.36 27.46
C GLY A 288 -16.13 -12.52 27.55
N VAL A 289 -15.66 -13.46 28.40
CA VAL A 289 -14.23 -13.76 28.55
C VAL A 289 -13.62 -14.27 27.23
N ALA A 290 -14.33 -15.18 26.55
CA ALA A 290 -13.88 -15.72 25.26
C ALA A 290 -13.72 -14.62 24.20
N SER A 291 -14.72 -13.75 24.06
CA SER A 291 -14.69 -12.63 23.12
C SER A 291 -13.58 -11.61 23.43
N LEU A 292 -13.36 -11.27 24.71
CA LEU A 292 -12.27 -10.37 25.12
C LEU A 292 -10.88 -10.96 24.79
N SER A 293 -10.73 -12.28 24.97
CA SER A 293 -9.47 -12.96 24.62
C SER A 293 -9.18 -12.94 23.11
N GLU A 294 -10.22 -13.09 22.28
CA GLU A 294 -10.11 -12.98 20.82
C GLU A 294 -9.74 -11.57 20.39
N VAL A 295 -10.43 -10.56 20.89
CA VAL A 295 -10.18 -9.15 20.58
C VAL A 295 -8.79 -8.71 21.00
N TYR A 296 -8.26 -9.21 22.12
CA TYR A 296 -6.90 -8.90 22.54
C TYR A 296 -5.86 -9.32 21.47
N GLY A 297 -6.04 -10.49 20.86
CA GLY A 297 -5.17 -10.95 19.77
C GLY A 297 -5.28 -10.08 18.51
N GLU A 298 -6.48 -9.59 18.18
CA GLU A 298 -6.69 -8.67 17.06
C GLU A 298 -6.09 -7.29 17.33
N LEU A 299 -6.24 -6.77 18.54
CA LEU A 299 -5.68 -5.47 18.94
C LEU A 299 -4.14 -5.45 18.81
N GLN A 300 -3.45 -6.53 19.18
CA GLN A 300 -2.00 -6.63 19.01
C GLN A 300 -1.58 -6.55 17.54
N ARG A 301 -2.34 -7.16 16.64
CA ARG A 301 -2.09 -7.06 15.19
C ARG A 301 -2.33 -5.65 14.68
N ALA A 302 -3.36 -4.97 15.20
CA ALA A 302 -3.67 -3.59 14.85
C ALA A 302 -2.58 -2.60 15.22
N VAL A 303 -2.01 -2.75 16.41
CA VAL A 303 -0.91 -1.88 16.85
C VAL A 303 0.21 -1.89 15.80
N GLY A 304 0.67 -3.09 15.39
CA GLY A 304 1.70 -3.20 14.37
C GLY A 304 1.31 -2.62 12.99
N ALA A 305 0.05 -2.85 12.57
CA ALA A 305 -0.45 -2.26 11.31
C ALA A 305 -0.52 -0.73 11.37
N THR A 306 -0.98 -0.18 12.50
CA THR A 306 -1.04 1.27 12.69
C THR A 306 0.35 1.90 12.71
N GLU A 307 1.31 1.28 13.38
CA GLU A 307 2.71 1.77 13.38
C GLU A 307 3.24 1.89 11.96
N ARG A 308 3.08 0.85 11.13
CA ARG A 308 3.53 0.87 9.74
C ARG A 308 2.83 1.91 8.88
N LEU A 309 1.53 2.17 9.11
CA LEU A 309 0.80 3.22 8.41
C LEU A 309 1.24 4.62 8.87
N MET A 310 1.52 4.79 10.17
CA MET A 310 2.03 6.06 10.70
C MET A 310 3.45 6.36 10.20
N GLU A 311 4.30 5.34 10.02
CA GLU A 311 5.60 5.51 9.36
C GLU A 311 5.45 6.11 7.96
N LEU A 312 4.45 5.65 7.18
CA LEU A 312 4.16 6.23 5.86
C LEU A 312 3.59 7.63 5.95
N LEU A 313 2.64 7.88 6.85
CA LEU A 313 1.96 9.17 6.99
C LEU A 313 2.88 10.29 7.51
N TYR A 314 3.88 9.93 8.31
CA TYR A 314 4.83 10.88 8.89
C TYR A 314 6.23 10.77 8.28
N ALA A 315 6.38 10.08 7.14
CA ALA A 315 7.64 10.04 6.41
C ALA A 315 8.08 11.46 6.04
N GLU A 316 9.31 11.82 6.37
CA GLU A 316 9.82 13.17 6.12
C GLU A 316 10.17 13.36 4.64
N ASN A 317 9.73 14.47 4.07
CA ASN A 317 10.15 14.87 2.74
C ASN A 317 11.42 15.73 2.85
N HIS A 318 12.55 15.21 2.37
CA HIS A 318 13.83 15.91 2.42
C HIS A 318 13.94 17.03 1.35
N ILE A 319 13.10 17.00 0.33
CA ILE A 319 13.00 18.05 -0.68
C ILE A 319 11.88 19.00 -0.31
N LEU A 320 12.23 20.05 0.38
CA LEU A 320 11.25 21.01 0.88
C LEU A 320 10.69 21.87 -0.27
N THR A 321 9.38 22.00 -0.29
CA THR A 321 8.68 23.00 -1.09
C THR A 321 8.89 24.36 -0.44
N ILE A 322 9.51 25.29 -1.14
CA ILE A 322 9.71 26.65 -0.65
C ILE A 322 8.76 27.55 -1.42
N ASN A 323 8.00 28.40 -0.72
CA ASN A 323 7.28 29.48 -1.36
C ASN A 323 8.30 30.46 -1.91
N SER A 324 8.78 30.22 -3.13
CA SER A 324 9.73 31.09 -3.82
C SER A 324 9.03 32.39 -4.18
N ALA A 325 9.66 33.49 -3.86
CA ALA A 325 9.21 34.81 -4.34
C ALA A 325 9.59 35.04 -5.83
N GLN A 326 10.34 34.11 -6.44
CA GLN A 326 10.80 34.21 -7.82
C GLN A 326 9.96 33.36 -8.76
N ASP A 327 9.40 33.98 -9.77
CA ASP A 327 8.69 33.32 -10.86
C ASP A 327 9.69 32.57 -11.77
N VAL A 328 9.71 31.25 -11.68
CA VAL A 328 10.63 30.39 -12.43
C VAL A 328 10.47 30.56 -13.95
N SER A 329 9.29 30.96 -14.42
CA SER A 329 9.02 31.16 -15.84
C SER A 329 9.80 32.34 -16.44
N ARG A 330 10.26 33.29 -15.62
CA ARG A 330 11.02 34.48 -16.03
C ARG A 330 12.54 34.28 -16.03
N LEU A 331 13.03 33.25 -15.35
CA LEU A 331 14.46 32.95 -15.32
C LEU A 331 14.96 32.53 -16.71
N ALA A 332 16.20 32.80 -17.03
CA ALA A 332 16.80 32.28 -18.27
C ALA A 332 16.90 30.76 -18.23
N ALA A 333 16.60 30.08 -19.35
CA ALA A 333 16.73 28.62 -19.46
C ALA A 333 18.21 28.18 -19.62
N VAL A 334 19.07 28.62 -18.68
CA VAL A 334 20.46 28.27 -18.55
C VAL A 334 20.61 27.36 -17.35
N LEU A 335 21.36 26.27 -17.49
CA LEU A 335 21.70 25.38 -16.38
C LEU A 335 23.18 25.53 -16.06
N ASP A 336 23.51 25.84 -14.82
CA ASP A 336 24.87 25.96 -14.34
C ASP A 336 25.13 25.04 -13.17
N PHE A 337 26.08 24.12 -13.33
CA PHE A 337 26.51 23.14 -12.35
C PHE A 337 27.88 23.56 -11.82
N LYS A 338 28.00 23.82 -10.52
CA LYS A 338 29.20 24.29 -9.88
C LYS A 338 29.71 23.29 -8.84
N ASN A 339 30.80 22.61 -9.16
CA ASN A 339 31.57 21.72 -8.29
C ASN A 339 30.69 20.70 -7.56
N LEU A 340 29.79 20.03 -8.31
CA LEU A 340 28.85 19.09 -7.75
C LEU A 340 29.53 17.81 -7.27
N THR A 341 29.23 17.44 -6.03
CA THR A 341 29.48 16.09 -5.52
C THR A 341 28.16 15.50 -4.99
N PHE A 342 27.83 14.33 -5.50
CA PHE A 342 26.55 13.67 -5.17
C PHE A 342 26.72 12.18 -4.98
N CYS A 343 26.12 11.67 -3.86
CA CYS A 343 25.95 10.25 -3.57
C CYS A 343 24.45 9.97 -3.39
N TYR A 344 23.96 8.86 -3.95
CA TYR A 344 22.61 8.41 -3.66
C TYR A 344 22.48 7.96 -2.19
N PRO A 345 21.34 8.20 -1.53
CA PRO A 345 21.09 7.73 -0.15
C PRO A 345 21.26 6.23 0.03
N SER A 346 20.94 5.45 -1.01
CA SER A 346 21.11 3.99 -1.03
C SER A 346 22.59 3.55 -1.09
N ARG A 347 23.52 4.45 -1.50
CA ARG A 347 24.95 4.17 -1.65
C ARG A 347 25.80 5.37 -1.19
N PRO A 348 25.78 5.73 0.09
CA PRO A 348 26.37 6.99 0.58
C PRO A 348 27.90 7.06 0.47
N GLN A 349 28.58 5.93 0.29
CA GLN A 349 30.04 5.86 0.16
C GLN A 349 30.54 5.83 -1.29
N GLN A 350 29.61 5.79 -2.28
CA GLN A 350 29.96 5.73 -3.70
C GLN A 350 29.44 6.98 -4.40
N PRO A 351 30.30 7.97 -4.66
CA PRO A 351 29.88 9.17 -5.36
C PRO A 351 29.47 8.86 -6.80
N ALA A 352 28.26 9.27 -7.16
CA ALA A 352 27.74 9.20 -8.53
C ALA A 352 28.24 10.38 -9.38
N LEU A 353 28.51 11.53 -8.74
CA LEU A 353 29.19 12.69 -9.32
C LEU A 353 30.27 13.19 -8.36
N MET A 354 31.41 13.60 -8.91
CA MET A 354 32.55 14.13 -8.16
C MET A 354 33.11 15.38 -8.86
N ASP A 355 33.03 16.51 -8.15
CA ASP A 355 33.57 17.79 -8.63
C ASP A 355 33.15 18.10 -10.08
N PHE A 356 31.87 17.91 -10.36
CA PHE A 356 31.31 18.08 -11.69
C PHE A 356 30.88 19.53 -11.90
N SER A 357 31.44 20.18 -12.95
CA SER A 357 31.08 21.55 -13.32
C SER A 357 30.77 21.62 -14.82
N LEU A 358 29.62 22.25 -15.16
CA LEU A 358 29.14 22.38 -16.52
C LEU A 358 28.17 23.56 -16.62
N THR A 359 28.31 24.38 -17.64
CA THR A 359 27.31 25.40 -17.99
C THR A 359 26.66 25.05 -19.32
N ILE A 360 25.33 25.02 -19.34
CA ILE A 360 24.51 24.76 -20.52
C ILE A 360 23.79 26.06 -20.88
N ALA A 361 24.21 26.65 -21.99
CA ALA A 361 23.62 27.91 -22.45
C ALA A 361 22.20 27.70 -23.00
N LYS A 362 21.41 28.76 -22.97
CA LYS A 362 20.03 28.77 -23.51
C LYS A 362 20.02 28.32 -24.98
N ASP A 363 19.02 27.53 -25.33
CA ASP A 363 18.72 27.03 -26.69
C ASP A 363 19.88 26.20 -27.31
N LYS A 364 20.74 25.61 -26.44
CA LYS A 364 21.83 24.72 -26.86
C LYS A 364 21.50 23.25 -26.63
N ILE A 365 21.97 22.41 -27.52
CA ILE A 365 21.88 20.95 -27.45
C ILE A 365 23.18 20.38 -26.93
N ILE A 366 23.18 19.77 -25.76
CA ILE A 366 24.34 19.15 -25.12
C ILE A 366 24.16 17.63 -25.11
N ALA A 367 25.13 16.89 -25.68
CA ALA A 367 25.17 15.44 -25.59
C ALA A 367 26.10 14.99 -24.46
N LEU A 368 25.57 14.19 -23.54
CA LEU A 368 26.32 13.50 -22.49
C LEU A 368 26.74 12.12 -22.99
N VAL A 369 28.03 11.84 -23.02
CA VAL A 369 28.62 10.60 -23.53
C VAL A 369 29.55 10.00 -22.47
N GLY A 370 29.55 8.69 -22.31
CA GLY A 370 30.40 7.99 -21.35
C GLY A 370 29.95 6.56 -21.10
N PRO A 371 30.79 5.75 -20.44
CA PRO A 371 30.42 4.37 -20.11
C PRO A 371 29.18 4.28 -19.20
N SER A 372 28.64 3.08 -19.06
CA SER A 372 27.57 2.83 -18.06
C SER A 372 28.09 3.15 -16.67
N GLY A 373 27.28 3.78 -15.83
CA GLY A 373 27.69 4.22 -14.49
C GLY A 373 28.52 5.51 -14.43
N ALA A 374 28.76 6.22 -15.55
CA ALA A 374 29.49 7.49 -15.56
C ALA A 374 28.75 8.67 -14.90
N GLY A 375 27.52 8.51 -14.41
CA GLY A 375 26.74 9.57 -13.75
C GLY A 375 25.80 10.36 -14.66
N LYS A 376 25.58 9.93 -15.91
CA LYS A 376 24.74 10.66 -16.89
C LYS A 376 23.29 10.81 -16.43
N SER A 377 22.62 9.72 -16.03
CA SER A 377 21.24 9.75 -15.57
C SER A 377 21.09 10.47 -14.21
N THR A 378 22.14 10.45 -13.40
CA THR A 378 22.20 11.21 -12.13
C THR A 378 22.05 12.72 -12.37
N LEU A 379 22.61 13.25 -13.47
CA LEU A 379 22.41 14.66 -13.83
C LEU A 379 20.93 14.96 -14.11
N PHE A 380 20.19 14.05 -14.74
CA PHE A 380 18.75 14.23 -15.00
C PHE A 380 17.96 14.27 -13.70
N ASP A 381 18.29 13.41 -12.74
CA ASP A 381 17.63 13.38 -11.42
C ASP A 381 17.90 14.69 -10.65
N LEU A 382 19.12 15.20 -10.72
CA LEU A 382 19.51 16.45 -10.06
C LEU A 382 18.91 17.69 -10.74
N ILE A 383 18.82 17.74 -12.09
CA ILE A 383 18.18 18.83 -12.82
C ILE A 383 16.69 18.93 -12.42
N GLN A 384 16.01 17.81 -12.27
CA GLN A 384 14.60 17.75 -11.84
C GLN A 384 14.43 17.97 -10.34
N ARG A 385 15.54 18.17 -9.61
CA ARG A 385 15.56 18.27 -8.16
C ARG A 385 14.81 17.12 -7.48
N PHE A 386 15.09 15.88 -7.93
CA PHE A 386 14.69 14.68 -7.21
C PHE A 386 15.57 14.42 -6.00
N TYR A 387 16.80 14.95 -6.05
CA TYR A 387 17.79 14.98 -4.99
C TYR A 387 18.48 16.34 -4.96
N ASP A 388 18.97 16.73 -3.79
CA ASP A 388 19.86 17.86 -3.61
C ASP A 388 21.31 17.34 -3.46
N PRO A 389 22.31 17.90 -4.18
CA PRO A 389 23.69 17.46 -4.07
C PRO A 389 24.27 17.77 -2.69
N GLN A 390 25.19 16.92 -2.19
CA GLN A 390 25.84 17.13 -0.89
C GLN A 390 26.82 18.30 -0.92
N GLN A 391 27.48 18.54 -2.08
CA GLN A 391 28.40 19.68 -2.28
C GLN A 391 28.11 20.32 -3.63
N GLY A 392 28.42 21.63 -3.71
CA GLY A 392 28.18 22.43 -4.90
C GLY A 392 26.72 22.90 -5.01
N GLU A 393 26.42 23.52 -6.14
CA GLU A 393 25.10 24.06 -6.44
C GLU A 393 24.71 23.88 -7.91
N ILE A 394 23.40 23.79 -8.14
CA ILE A 394 22.81 23.82 -9.48
C ILE A 394 21.98 25.09 -9.58
N CYS A 395 22.20 25.88 -10.61
CA CYS A 395 21.43 27.09 -10.87
C CYS A 395 20.59 26.93 -12.13
N PHE A 396 19.37 27.45 -12.08
CA PHE A 396 18.49 27.66 -13.22
C PHE A 396 18.42 29.17 -13.46
N GLY A 397 19.04 29.62 -14.56
CA GLY A 397 19.37 31.03 -14.71
C GLY A 397 20.31 31.50 -13.61
N ASP A 398 19.90 32.56 -12.92
CA ASP A 398 20.70 33.17 -11.84
C ASP A 398 20.29 32.63 -10.45
N CYS A 399 19.36 31.68 -10.38
CA CYS A 399 18.80 31.20 -9.11
C CYS A 399 19.21 29.74 -8.81
N ASN A 400 19.66 29.49 -7.58
CA ASN A 400 19.92 28.13 -7.11
C ASN A 400 18.60 27.34 -7.02
N ILE A 401 18.54 26.16 -7.64
CA ILE A 401 17.32 25.32 -7.69
C ILE A 401 16.79 24.94 -6.31
N ARG A 402 17.64 24.96 -5.27
CA ARG A 402 17.22 24.73 -3.89
C ARG A 402 16.28 25.82 -3.36
N GLN A 403 16.32 27.02 -3.96
CA GLN A 403 15.49 28.17 -3.59
C GLN A 403 14.20 28.25 -4.40
N LEU A 404 14.01 27.38 -5.37
CA LEU A 404 12.82 27.31 -6.23
C LEU A 404 11.83 26.27 -5.72
N ASP A 405 10.55 26.44 -6.00
CA ASP A 405 9.59 25.37 -5.81
C ASP A 405 9.87 24.22 -6.79
N PRO A 406 10.03 22.97 -6.31
CA PRO A 406 10.32 21.84 -7.20
C PRO A 406 9.22 21.61 -8.27
N ARG A 407 7.96 21.98 -7.98
CA ARG A 407 6.85 21.83 -8.92
C ARG A 407 6.97 22.85 -10.05
N GLU A 408 7.19 24.12 -9.71
CA GLU A 408 7.40 25.19 -10.70
C GLU A 408 8.65 24.93 -11.57
N LEU A 409 9.73 24.43 -10.95
CA LEU A 409 10.93 24.03 -11.70
C LEU A 409 10.62 22.90 -12.69
N ARG A 410 9.92 21.84 -12.25
CA ARG A 410 9.57 20.70 -13.09
C ARG A 410 8.56 21.06 -14.18
N GLU A 411 7.74 22.09 -14.01
CA GLU A 411 6.88 22.61 -15.08
C GLU A 411 7.69 23.10 -16.28
N GLN A 412 8.89 23.64 -16.04
CA GLN A 412 9.80 24.12 -17.12
C GLN A 412 10.59 23.00 -17.80
N ILE A 413 10.51 21.75 -17.31
CA ILE A 413 11.32 20.62 -17.75
C ILE A 413 10.40 19.52 -18.29
N ALA A 414 10.72 18.94 -19.45
CA ALA A 414 10.16 17.67 -19.88
C ALA A 414 11.25 16.62 -20.05
N VAL A 415 10.89 15.36 -19.80
CA VAL A 415 11.77 14.20 -19.93
C VAL A 415 11.15 13.22 -20.90
N VAL A 416 11.94 12.76 -21.87
CA VAL A 416 11.60 11.62 -22.72
C VAL A 416 12.56 10.50 -22.33
N GLN A 417 12.02 9.49 -21.64
CA GLN A 417 12.78 8.35 -21.13
C GLN A 417 13.05 7.32 -22.22
N GLN A 418 14.08 6.50 -22.04
CA GLN A 418 14.42 5.37 -22.91
C GLN A 418 13.25 4.38 -23.02
N GLN A 419 12.62 4.05 -21.90
CA GLN A 419 11.40 3.25 -21.82
C GLN A 419 10.26 4.09 -21.24
N PRO A 420 9.43 4.71 -22.08
CA PRO A 420 8.38 5.59 -21.62
C PRO A 420 7.32 4.84 -20.82
N THR A 421 7.01 5.35 -19.65
CA THR A 421 5.90 4.84 -18.84
C THR A 421 4.59 5.40 -19.35
N LEU A 422 3.65 4.51 -19.68
CA LEU A 422 2.26 4.82 -19.97
C LEU A 422 1.39 4.31 -18.83
N PHE A 423 0.43 5.14 -18.43
CA PHE A 423 -0.53 4.78 -17.39
C PHE A 423 -1.73 4.04 -17.99
N THR A 424 -2.37 3.21 -17.18
CA THR A 424 -3.65 2.58 -17.53
C THR A 424 -4.68 3.67 -17.85
N GLY A 425 -5.28 3.59 -19.02
CA GLY A 425 -6.20 4.58 -19.56
C GLY A 425 -6.08 4.67 -21.07
N ASP A 426 -6.79 5.63 -21.67
CA ASP A 426 -6.78 5.84 -23.12
C ASP A 426 -5.58 6.67 -23.59
N VAL A 427 -5.42 6.80 -24.91
CA VAL A 427 -4.36 7.60 -25.53
C VAL A 427 -4.50 9.07 -25.15
N MET A 428 -5.74 9.59 -25.15
CA MET A 428 -6.02 10.98 -24.82
C MET A 428 -5.55 11.34 -23.42
N TYR A 429 -5.87 10.50 -22.43
CA TYR A 429 -5.39 10.65 -21.04
C TYR A 429 -3.86 10.64 -20.96
N ASN A 430 -3.21 9.70 -21.66
CA ASN A 430 -1.76 9.56 -21.60
C ASN A 430 -1.01 10.75 -22.21
N ILE A 431 -1.52 11.35 -23.29
CA ILE A 431 -0.90 12.56 -23.87
C ILE A 431 -1.22 13.79 -23.00
N ARG A 432 -2.48 13.94 -22.53
CA ARG A 432 -2.91 15.04 -21.65
C ARG A 432 -2.18 15.08 -20.31
N TYR A 433 -1.55 13.96 -19.91
CA TYR A 433 -0.70 13.91 -18.71
C TYR A 433 0.43 14.95 -18.72
N GLY A 434 0.87 15.42 -19.89
CA GLY A 434 1.84 16.51 -20.03
C GLY A 434 1.31 17.87 -19.60
N LYS A 435 0.01 18.13 -19.80
CA LYS A 435 -0.68 19.39 -19.43
C LYS A 435 -2.15 19.09 -19.18
N SER A 436 -2.54 18.93 -17.93
CA SER A 436 -3.88 18.49 -17.52
C SER A 436 -5.00 19.43 -17.97
N SER A 437 -4.71 20.73 -18.17
CA SER A 437 -5.64 21.75 -18.64
C SER A 437 -5.79 21.82 -20.17
N ALA A 438 -5.09 20.95 -20.92
CA ALA A 438 -5.11 20.97 -22.39
C ALA A 438 -6.47 20.54 -22.96
N THR A 439 -6.91 21.20 -24.03
CA THR A 439 -8.11 20.80 -24.78
C THR A 439 -7.84 19.57 -25.63
N ASP A 440 -8.90 18.93 -26.15
CA ASP A 440 -8.77 17.77 -27.01
C ASP A 440 -8.01 18.13 -28.30
N GLU A 441 -8.25 19.32 -28.84
CA GLU A 441 -7.57 19.84 -30.04
C GLU A 441 -6.07 20.04 -29.79
N GLU A 442 -5.66 20.56 -28.62
CA GLU A 442 -4.26 20.70 -28.25
C GLU A 442 -3.57 19.34 -28.13
N VAL A 443 -4.26 18.35 -27.55
CA VAL A 443 -3.77 16.97 -27.44
C VAL A 443 -3.58 16.33 -28.82
N MET A 444 -4.57 16.47 -29.70
CA MET A 444 -4.51 15.95 -31.08
C MET A 444 -3.40 16.65 -31.87
N ALA A 445 -3.25 17.96 -31.76
CA ALA A 445 -2.17 18.71 -32.39
C ALA A 445 -0.78 18.23 -31.94
N ALA A 446 -0.60 17.96 -30.64
CA ALA A 446 0.63 17.39 -30.10
C ALA A 446 0.90 15.98 -30.65
N ALA A 447 -0.15 15.14 -30.78
CA ALA A 447 -0.03 13.81 -31.35
C ALA A 447 0.38 13.84 -32.83
N VAL A 448 -0.23 14.73 -33.64
CA VAL A 448 0.16 14.96 -35.04
C VAL A 448 1.62 15.44 -35.12
N ALA A 449 2.01 16.38 -34.24
CA ALA A 449 3.37 16.89 -34.19
C ALA A 449 4.43 15.83 -33.84
N ALA A 450 4.02 14.79 -33.06
CA ALA A 450 4.84 13.63 -32.71
C ALA A 450 4.72 12.46 -33.68
N HIS A 451 4.07 12.62 -34.82
CA HIS A 451 3.76 11.52 -35.77
C HIS A 451 3.03 10.33 -35.11
N ALA A 452 2.26 10.59 -34.05
CA ALA A 452 1.51 9.56 -33.33
C ALA A 452 0.10 9.36 -33.91
N ASP A 453 -0.51 10.39 -34.49
CA ASP A 453 -1.88 10.34 -35.04
C ASP A 453 -2.07 9.25 -36.10
N GLU A 454 -1.04 8.97 -36.92
CA GLU A 454 -1.06 7.95 -37.95
C GLU A 454 -1.39 6.54 -37.43
N PHE A 455 -0.88 6.17 -36.27
CA PHE A 455 -1.20 4.86 -35.69
C PHE A 455 -2.39 4.95 -34.73
N ILE A 456 -2.60 6.08 -34.07
CA ILE A 456 -3.73 6.29 -33.16
C ILE A 456 -5.05 6.14 -33.93
N SER A 457 -5.15 6.74 -35.11
CA SER A 457 -6.34 6.64 -35.99
C SER A 457 -6.63 5.20 -36.44
N LYS A 458 -5.67 4.29 -36.42
CA LYS A 458 -5.84 2.87 -36.75
C LYS A 458 -6.24 2.02 -35.52
N LEU A 459 -6.23 2.56 -34.33
CA LEU A 459 -6.71 1.86 -33.14
C LEU A 459 -8.24 1.75 -33.15
N PRO A 460 -8.82 0.73 -32.52
CA PRO A 460 -10.27 0.46 -32.59
C PRO A 460 -11.15 1.65 -32.20
N ASN A 461 -10.75 2.45 -31.20
CA ASN A 461 -11.46 3.64 -30.72
C ASN A 461 -10.65 4.93 -30.91
N GLY A 462 -9.64 4.94 -31.80
CA GLY A 462 -8.77 6.09 -32.02
C GLY A 462 -8.11 6.58 -30.70
N TYR A 463 -8.24 7.86 -30.40
CA TYR A 463 -7.71 8.47 -29.18
C TYR A 463 -8.31 7.94 -27.86
N HIS A 464 -9.50 7.34 -27.90
CA HIS A 464 -10.16 6.73 -26.75
C HIS A 464 -9.87 5.23 -26.62
N SER A 465 -8.89 4.72 -27.34
CA SER A 465 -8.46 3.33 -27.23
C SER A 465 -7.70 3.12 -25.92
N ASP A 466 -8.12 2.12 -25.14
CA ASP A 466 -7.44 1.69 -23.93
C ASP A 466 -6.09 1.03 -24.24
N LEU A 467 -5.03 1.51 -23.61
CA LEU A 467 -3.66 1.05 -23.82
C LEU A 467 -3.28 -0.18 -22.99
N GLY A 468 -4.10 -0.57 -22.01
CA GLY A 468 -3.78 -1.62 -21.04
C GLY A 468 -2.71 -1.21 -20.03
N GLU A 469 -2.32 -2.13 -19.18
CA GLU A 469 -1.24 -1.88 -18.21
C GLU A 469 0.07 -1.57 -18.95
N GLN A 470 0.71 -0.46 -18.58
CA GLN A 470 2.00 0.01 -19.12
C GLN A 470 2.04 0.10 -20.66
N GLY A 471 0.88 0.22 -21.32
CA GLY A 471 0.82 0.32 -22.79
C GLY A 471 1.26 -0.96 -23.50
N VAL A 472 1.01 -2.12 -22.92
CA VAL A 472 1.43 -3.45 -23.44
C VAL A 472 0.92 -3.72 -24.86
N ARG A 473 -0.15 -3.03 -25.28
CA ARG A 473 -0.75 -3.18 -26.62
C ARG A 473 -0.04 -2.40 -27.73
N LEU A 474 0.97 -1.59 -27.37
CA LEU A 474 1.70 -0.74 -28.30
C LEU A 474 3.11 -1.25 -28.57
N SER A 475 3.63 -1.00 -29.77
CA SER A 475 5.05 -1.19 -30.07
C SER A 475 5.93 -0.18 -29.30
N GLY A 476 7.23 -0.45 -29.21
CA GLY A 476 8.20 0.47 -28.59
C GLY A 476 8.15 1.86 -29.18
N GLY A 477 8.16 1.96 -30.53
CA GLY A 477 8.10 3.23 -31.24
C GLY A 477 6.79 3.98 -31.09
N GLN A 478 5.66 3.25 -30.92
CA GLN A 478 4.36 3.87 -30.65
C GLN A 478 4.34 4.48 -29.23
N ARG A 479 4.84 3.74 -28.22
CA ARG A 479 5.00 4.27 -26.85
C ARG A 479 5.87 5.52 -26.83
N GLN A 480 6.99 5.50 -27.56
CA GLN A 480 7.92 6.63 -27.64
C GLN A 480 7.24 7.86 -28.23
N ARG A 481 6.49 7.72 -29.32
CA ARG A 481 5.76 8.84 -29.95
C ARG A 481 4.69 9.44 -29.05
N ILE A 482 4.01 8.64 -28.23
CA ILE A 482 3.09 9.15 -27.19
C ILE A 482 3.87 9.96 -26.14
N ALA A 483 5.03 9.49 -25.69
CA ALA A 483 5.86 10.24 -24.74
C ALA A 483 6.39 11.57 -25.31
N ILE A 484 6.75 11.58 -26.61
CA ILE A 484 7.14 12.82 -27.30
C ILE A 484 5.94 13.76 -27.45
N ALA A 485 4.72 13.25 -27.78
CA ALA A 485 3.50 14.04 -27.81
C ALA A 485 3.21 14.68 -26.45
N ARG A 486 3.38 13.92 -25.36
CA ARG A 486 3.29 14.40 -23.96
C ARG A 486 4.26 15.54 -23.69
N ALA A 487 5.51 15.42 -24.14
CA ALA A 487 6.53 16.45 -23.97
C ALA A 487 6.27 17.69 -24.83
N LEU A 488 5.78 17.52 -26.06
CA LEU A 488 5.37 18.62 -26.96
C LEU A 488 4.18 19.40 -26.38
N LEU A 489 3.18 18.70 -25.83
CA LEU A 489 2.02 19.32 -25.18
C LEU A 489 2.39 20.15 -23.97
N LYS A 490 3.39 19.70 -23.21
CA LYS A 490 3.90 20.41 -22.04
C LYS A 490 4.61 21.71 -22.41
N ASP A 491 5.22 21.79 -23.59
CA ASP A 491 6.01 22.92 -24.11
C ASP A 491 7.11 23.40 -23.15
N PRO A 492 8.06 22.53 -22.79
CA PRO A 492 9.08 22.84 -21.78
C PRO A 492 10.16 23.78 -22.33
N ARG A 493 10.82 24.50 -21.45
CA ARG A 493 12.01 25.32 -21.80
C ARG A 493 13.30 24.51 -21.73
N ILE A 494 13.32 23.44 -20.93
CA ILE A 494 14.41 22.48 -20.84
C ILE A 494 13.88 21.10 -21.22
N LEU A 495 14.62 20.42 -22.09
CA LEU A 495 14.32 19.09 -22.54
C LEU A 495 15.44 18.12 -22.13
N LEU A 496 15.04 17.02 -21.48
CA LEU A 496 15.93 15.92 -21.11
C LEU A 496 15.56 14.70 -21.95
N LEU A 497 16.51 14.20 -22.74
CA LEU A 497 16.31 13.04 -23.61
C LEU A 497 17.23 11.89 -23.18
N ASP A 498 16.66 10.76 -22.78
CA ASP A 498 17.41 9.56 -22.44
C ASP A 498 17.22 8.51 -23.53
N GLU A 499 18.21 8.38 -24.42
CA GLU A 499 18.30 7.37 -25.51
C GLU A 499 16.96 7.01 -26.20
N ALA A 500 16.26 8.00 -26.71
CA ALA A 500 14.87 7.88 -27.14
C ALA A 500 14.64 6.96 -28.40
N THR A 501 15.68 6.35 -28.97
CA THR A 501 15.56 5.58 -30.24
C THR A 501 16.11 4.14 -30.17
N SER A 502 16.56 3.65 -29.02
CA SER A 502 17.06 2.28 -28.87
C SER A 502 15.94 1.23 -29.06
N ALA A 503 16.28 0.15 -29.76
CA ALA A 503 15.40 -1.01 -30.01
C ALA A 503 14.13 -0.75 -30.85
N LEU A 504 14.19 0.19 -31.80
CA LEU A 504 13.10 0.47 -32.75
C LEU A 504 13.42 -0.12 -34.14
N ASP A 505 12.37 -0.44 -34.89
CA ASP A 505 12.48 -0.70 -36.33
C ASP A 505 12.79 0.60 -37.11
N ALA A 506 13.40 0.49 -38.29
CA ALA A 506 13.90 1.63 -39.05
C ALA A 506 12.83 2.70 -39.38
N GLU A 507 11.59 2.28 -39.69
CA GLU A 507 10.49 3.21 -39.96
C GLU A 507 10.06 3.97 -38.70
N SER A 508 9.90 3.24 -37.59
CA SER A 508 9.58 3.84 -36.27
C SER A 508 10.68 4.77 -35.80
N GLU A 509 11.96 4.40 -35.97
CA GLU A 509 13.11 5.23 -35.62
C GLU A 509 13.10 6.54 -36.40
N TYR A 510 12.91 6.50 -37.70
CA TYR A 510 12.84 7.70 -38.55
C TYR A 510 11.73 8.67 -38.07
N LYS A 511 10.53 8.15 -37.81
CA LYS A 511 9.39 8.97 -37.32
C LYS A 511 9.66 9.55 -35.93
N VAL A 512 10.26 8.77 -35.04
CA VAL A 512 10.67 9.23 -33.70
C VAL A 512 11.72 10.35 -33.82
N GLN A 513 12.72 10.19 -34.71
CA GLN A 513 13.76 11.20 -34.91
C GLN A 513 13.15 12.52 -35.41
N LEU A 514 12.25 12.49 -36.41
CA LEU A 514 11.56 13.70 -36.90
C LEU A 514 10.79 14.42 -35.78
N ALA A 515 10.13 13.64 -34.92
CA ALA A 515 9.39 14.17 -33.79
C ALA A 515 10.32 14.80 -32.73
N LEU A 516 11.49 14.17 -32.47
CA LEU A 516 12.51 14.70 -31.57
C LEU A 516 13.16 15.99 -32.11
N ASP A 517 13.47 16.04 -33.39
CA ASP A 517 14.05 17.24 -34.02
C ASP A 517 13.10 18.45 -33.91
N LYS A 518 11.80 18.20 -34.08
CA LYS A 518 10.75 19.20 -33.85
C LYS A 518 10.67 19.62 -32.38
N LEU A 519 10.77 18.66 -31.46
CA LEU A 519 10.71 18.89 -30.02
C LEU A 519 11.92 19.67 -29.51
N MET A 520 13.14 19.43 -30.05
CA MET A 520 14.37 20.10 -29.62
C MET A 520 14.48 21.55 -30.09
N LYS A 521 13.80 21.93 -31.16
CA LYS A 521 13.91 23.24 -31.78
C LYS A 521 13.55 24.37 -30.80
N GLY A 522 14.48 25.29 -30.56
CA GLY A 522 14.31 26.46 -29.70
C GLY A 522 14.22 26.12 -28.20
N ARG A 523 14.79 25.00 -27.77
CA ARG A 523 14.83 24.57 -26.37
C ARG A 523 16.23 24.19 -25.93
N THR A 524 16.56 24.51 -24.68
CA THR A 524 17.77 24.00 -24.05
C THR A 524 17.63 22.49 -23.83
N THR A 525 18.49 21.71 -24.51
CA THR A 525 18.33 20.26 -24.55
C THR A 525 19.56 19.55 -24.00
N VAL A 526 19.36 18.58 -23.11
CA VAL A 526 20.38 17.66 -22.60
C VAL A 526 20.04 16.26 -23.04
N ILE A 527 20.95 15.61 -23.75
CA ILE A 527 20.73 14.28 -24.32
C ILE A 527 21.75 13.30 -23.73
N ILE A 528 21.27 12.20 -23.16
CA ILE A 528 22.13 11.03 -22.90
C ILE A 528 22.21 10.25 -24.20
N ALA A 529 23.36 10.34 -24.86
CA ALA A 529 23.50 9.82 -26.21
C ALA A 529 24.26 8.49 -26.22
N HIS A 530 23.60 7.48 -26.83
CA HIS A 530 24.19 6.17 -27.12
C HIS A 530 24.30 5.89 -28.62
N ARG A 531 23.79 6.79 -29.47
CA ARG A 531 23.90 6.68 -30.93
C ARG A 531 24.65 7.85 -31.52
N LEU A 532 25.46 7.53 -32.54
CA LEU A 532 26.31 8.53 -33.19
C LEU A 532 25.50 9.64 -33.86
N ALA A 533 24.39 9.29 -34.51
CA ALA A 533 23.50 10.26 -35.16
C ALA A 533 23.06 11.37 -34.20
N THR A 534 22.65 11.00 -32.98
CA THR A 534 22.25 11.95 -31.93
C THR A 534 23.42 12.83 -31.46
N ILE A 535 24.62 12.26 -31.39
CA ILE A 535 25.85 12.99 -30.99
C ILE A 535 26.25 14.04 -32.01
N LEU A 536 26.08 13.74 -33.30
CA LEU A 536 26.45 14.64 -34.39
C LEU A 536 25.56 15.89 -34.49
N HIS A 537 24.32 15.82 -34.01
CA HIS A 537 23.38 16.95 -33.96
C HIS A 537 23.61 17.88 -32.74
N ALA A 538 24.43 17.48 -31.76
CA ALA A 538 24.68 18.29 -30.57
C ALA A 538 25.62 19.48 -30.87
N ASP A 539 25.31 20.66 -30.33
CA ASP A 539 26.19 21.83 -30.34
C ASP A 539 27.50 21.54 -29.60
N GLN A 540 27.42 20.74 -28.54
CA GLN A 540 28.54 20.39 -27.69
C GLN A 540 28.38 19.02 -27.08
N ILE A 541 29.46 18.29 -26.94
CA ILE A 541 29.54 16.98 -26.36
C ILE A 541 30.31 17.05 -25.05
N VAL A 542 29.78 16.47 -23.98
CA VAL A 542 30.41 16.35 -22.67
C VAL A 542 30.72 14.88 -22.42
N VAL A 543 31.98 14.56 -22.27
CA VAL A 543 32.47 13.21 -21.99
C VAL A 543 32.57 13.04 -20.48
N MET A 544 31.89 12.04 -19.96
CA MET A 544 31.84 11.71 -18.54
C MET A 544 32.47 10.34 -18.26
N ASP A 545 33.25 10.26 -17.18
CA ASP A 545 33.80 9.01 -16.67
C ASP A 545 33.95 9.09 -15.15
N GLY A 546 33.54 8.04 -14.45
CA GLY A 546 33.63 7.95 -12.98
C GLY A 546 33.01 9.15 -12.24
N GLY A 547 31.89 9.66 -12.70
CA GLY A 547 31.21 10.83 -12.11
C GLY A 547 31.85 12.20 -12.39
N ARG A 548 32.85 12.27 -13.26
CA ARG A 548 33.57 13.51 -13.61
C ARG A 548 33.39 13.88 -15.07
N LYS A 549 33.49 15.18 -15.36
CA LYS A 549 33.64 15.66 -16.71
C LYS A 549 35.11 15.53 -17.12
N VAL A 550 35.42 14.67 -18.11
CA VAL A 550 36.79 14.40 -18.56
C VAL A 550 37.17 15.18 -19.83
N ALA A 551 36.19 15.49 -20.69
CA ALA A 551 36.40 16.30 -21.86
C ALA A 551 35.11 17.00 -22.30
N GLN A 552 35.23 18.07 -23.07
CA GLN A 552 34.12 18.84 -23.62
C GLN A 552 34.54 19.49 -24.95
N GLY A 553 33.70 19.41 -25.98
CA GLY A 553 34.01 19.98 -27.29
C GLY A 553 33.07 19.50 -28.40
N SER A 554 33.41 19.82 -29.66
CA SER A 554 32.69 19.27 -30.81
C SER A 554 33.17 17.84 -31.12
N HIS A 555 32.41 17.11 -31.92
CA HIS A 555 32.77 15.76 -32.37
C HIS A 555 34.21 15.67 -32.93
N GLN A 556 34.56 16.57 -33.83
CA GLN A 556 35.89 16.59 -34.47
C GLN A 556 37.01 16.92 -33.48
N GLN A 557 36.77 17.82 -32.54
CA GLN A 557 37.74 18.17 -31.51
C GLN A 557 37.99 16.98 -30.57
N LEU A 558 36.90 16.32 -30.10
CA LEU A 558 36.99 15.22 -29.15
C LEU A 558 37.58 13.93 -29.74
N LEU A 559 37.42 13.69 -31.04
CA LEU A 559 38.10 12.57 -31.72
C LEU A 559 39.63 12.70 -31.64
N LYS A 560 40.16 13.95 -31.61
CA LYS A 560 41.60 14.21 -31.52
C LYS A 560 42.11 14.36 -30.09
N SER A 561 41.28 14.92 -29.18
CA SER A 561 41.73 15.32 -27.85
C SER A 561 41.35 14.34 -26.74
N SER A 562 40.36 13.47 -26.95
CA SER A 562 39.86 12.52 -25.92
C SER A 562 39.98 11.07 -26.37
N PRO A 563 40.95 10.30 -25.87
CA PRO A 563 41.09 8.88 -26.19
C PRO A 563 39.84 8.07 -25.81
N LEU A 564 39.18 8.42 -24.70
CA LEU A 564 37.93 7.78 -24.27
C LEU A 564 36.83 8.00 -25.30
N TYR A 565 36.63 9.27 -25.74
CA TYR A 565 35.62 9.57 -26.73
C TYR A 565 35.90 8.89 -28.07
N ALA A 566 37.15 8.94 -28.54
CA ALA A 566 37.55 8.29 -29.78
C ALA A 566 37.29 6.77 -29.76
N ARG A 567 37.55 6.12 -28.60
CA ARG A 567 37.22 4.69 -28.41
C ARG A 567 35.73 4.42 -28.44
N LEU A 568 34.91 5.22 -27.74
CA LEU A 568 33.45 5.08 -27.73
C LEU A 568 32.86 5.31 -29.13
N ALA A 569 33.30 6.35 -29.81
CA ALA A 569 32.89 6.66 -31.17
C ALA A 569 33.26 5.52 -32.14
N LYS A 570 34.47 4.96 -32.04
CA LYS A 570 34.90 3.84 -32.88
C LYS A 570 34.05 2.59 -32.69
N LEU A 571 33.68 2.27 -31.44
CA LEU A 571 32.82 1.11 -31.14
C LEU A 571 31.41 1.27 -31.73
N GLN A 572 30.88 2.49 -31.71
CA GLN A 572 29.57 2.80 -32.31
C GLN A 572 29.64 2.83 -33.84
N PHE A 573 30.68 3.40 -34.46
CA PHE A 573 30.88 3.35 -35.91
C PHE A 573 31.01 1.92 -36.46
N SER A 574 31.64 1.03 -35.70
CA SER A 574 31.80 -0.38 -36.12
C SER A 574 30.45 -1.10 -36.08
N ALA A 575 29.59 -0.79 -35.13
CA ALA A 575 28.24 -1.36 -35.04
C ALA A 575 27.30 -0.88 -36.14
N ASP A 576 27.32 0.42 -36.43
CA ASP A 576 26.49 1.02 -37.50
C ASP A 576 26.97 0.62 -38.92
N ALA A 577 28.28 0.41 -39.14
CA ALA A 577 28.82 -0.03 -40.41
C ALA A 577 28.49 -1.51 -40.75
N VAL A 578 28.38 -2.38 -39.74
CA VAL A 578 27.96 -3.78 -39.94
C VAL A 578 26.49 -3.86 -40.36
N ILE A 579 25.62 -3.02 -39.80
CA ILE A 579 24.20 -2.96 -40.16
C ILE A 579 24.00 -2.40 -41.59
N SER A 580 24.84 -1.44 -42.02
CA SER A 580 24.75 -0.86 -43.38
C SER A 580 25.37 -1.73 -44.47
N SER A 581 26.15 -2.76 -44.15
CA SER A 581 26.72 -3.70 -45.12
C SER A 581 25.89 -4.97 -45.34
N GLU A 582 24.84 -5.19 -44.56
CA GLU A 582 23.88 -6.31 -44.71
C GLU A 582 22.53 -5.89 -45.33
N THR A 583 22.37 -4.60 -45.66
CA THR A 583 21.22 -4.10 -46.47
C THR A 583 21.69 -3.70 -47.84
#